data_7c4a23de20caef14ca99ecbd86333c2b
#
_entry.id   7c4a23de20caef14ca99ecbd86333c2b
#
_cell.length_a   1.000
_cell.length_b   1.000
_cell.length_c   1.000
_cell.angle_alpha   90.00
_cell.angle_beta   90.00
_cell.angle_gamma   90.00
#
_symmetry.space_group_name_H-M   'P 1'
#
loop_
_entity.id
_entity.type
_entity.pdbx_description
1 polymer ?
#
loop_
_entity_poly.entity_id
_entity_poly.type
_entity_poly.pdbx_seq_one_letter_code
_entity_poly.pdbx_strand_id
1 'polypeptide(L)'
;MNESGQVRVVVTGHDADGKSVVAADKSVPPEATAAAGTRFHLLWGADQPPSYPDTGAESTDLVPFPAVGGIRFAESVILPDAEVDYEAESIAGLQLQPGAAPGMHTTPSVDLGVVIEGEVCMLLSGGVEVHLRPGDCFVQNGTLHGWRNHTDRPARFVVMLVGTEHRGLG
;
A
#
# COMPACT_ATOMS: atom_id res chain seq x y z
N MET A 1 -7.00 14.18 -0.21
CA MET A 1 -7.30 13.95 -1.65
C MET A 1 -7.92 15.22 -2.23
N ASN A 2 -7.68 15.48 -3.52
CA ASN A 2 -8.47 16.47 -4.22
C ASN A 2 -9.91 15.94 -4.43
N GLU A 3 -10.82 16.80 -4.89
CA GLU A 3 -12.23 16.44 -5.12
C GLU A 3 -12.43 15.24 -6.07
N SER A 4 -11.43 14.88 -6.87
CA SER A 4 -11.45 13.72 -7.79
C SER A 4 -11.02 12.41 -7.16
N GLY A 5 -10.63 12.38 -5.89
CA GLY A 5 -10.12 11.17 -5.21
C GLY A 5 -8.73 10.74 -5.69
N GLN A 6 -7.98 11.61 -6.35
CA GLN A 6 -6.63 11.34 -6.87
C GLN A 6 -5.56 11.85 -5.91
N VAL A 7 -4.37 11.25 -5.97
CA VAL A 7 -3.18 11.64 -5.21
C VAL A 7 -2.18 12.32 -6.15
N ARG A 8 -1.77 13.56 -5.85
CA ARG A 8 -0.69 14.21 -6.61
C ARG A 8 0.65 13.66 -6.18
N VAL A 9 1.47 13.27 -7.16
CA VAL A 9 2.83 12.76 -6.96
C VAL A 9 3.79 13.61 -7.78
N VAL A 10 4.87 14.05 -7.13
CA VAL A 10 6.00 14.73 -7.78
C VAL A 10 7.20 13.82 -7.70
N VAL A 11 7.78 13.49 -8.85
CA VAL A 11 9.00 12.67 -8.97
C VAL A 11 10.13 13.55 -9.46
N THR A 12 11.27 13.45 -8.81
CA THR A 12 12.52 14.15 -9.23
C THR A 12 13.46 13.18 -9.93
N GLY A 13 14.32 13.72 -10.77
CA GLY A 13 15.34 12.96 -11.48
C GLY A 13 16.56 13.82 -11.81
N HIS A 14 17.45 13.28 -12.63
CA HIS A 14 18.63 13.96 -13.14
C HIS A 14 18.54 14.16 -14.64
N ASP A 15 18.93 15.32 -15.15
CA ASP A 15 19.13 15.55 -16.56
C ASP A 15 20.48 14.96 -17.06
N ALA A 16 20.78 15.15 -18.33
CA ALA A 16 22.01 14.66 -18.94
C ALA A 16 23.31 15.28 -18.36
N ASP A 17 23.20 16.43 -17.73
CA ASP A 17 24.29 17.12 -17.04
C ASP A 17 24.37 16.77 -15.54
N GLY A 18 23.50 15.87 -15.06
CA GLY A 18 23.42 15.45 -13.67
C GLY A 18 22.73 16.45 -12.74
N LYS A 19 22.00 17.44 -13.30
CA LYS A 19 21.25 18.42 -12.49
C LYS A 19 19.90 17.85 -12.09
N SER A 20 19.42 18.24 -10.91
CA SER A 20 18.09 17.87 -10.41
C SER A 20 16.99 18.52 -11.24
N VAL A 21 16.03 17.73 -11.66
CA VAL A 21 14.83 18.16 -12.41
C VAL A 21 13.57 17.55 -11.82
N VAL A 22 12.43 18.16 -12.12
CA VAL A 22 11.14 17.51 -11.91
C VAL A 22 10.91 16.57 -13.11
N ALA A 23 10.99 15.27 -12.87
CA ALA A 23 10.80 14.25 -13.90
C ALA A 23 9.30 14.01 -14.18
N ALA A 24 8.46 14.06 -13.13
CA ALA A 24 7.01 13.97 -13.25
C ALA A 24 6.29 14.81 -12.19
N ASP A 25 5.13 15.35 -12.56
CA ASP A 25 4.15 15.97 -11.66
C ASP A 25 2.77 15.53 -12.15
N LYS A 26 2.19 14.54 -11.48
CA LYS A 26 1.00 13.84 -11.94
C LYS A 26 -0.01 13.60 -10.83
N SER A 27 -1.25 13.32 -11.23
CA SER A 27 -2.30 12.82 -10.34
C SER A 27 -2.56 11.34 -10.58
N VAL A 28 -2.47 10.54 -9.54
CA VAL A 28 -2.63 9.09 -9.57
C VAL A 28 -4.06 8.75 -9.12
N PRO A 29 -4.88 8.14 -9.98
CA PRO A 29 -6.20 7.64 -9.60
C PRO A 29 -6.07 6.39 -8.72
N PRO A 30 -7.13 5.99 -7.99
CA PRO A 30 -7.14 4.69 -7.33
C PRO A 30 -7.11 3.57 -8.37
N GLU A 31 -6.35 2.53 -8.13
CA GLU A 31 -6.47 1.29 -8.88
C GLU A 31 -7.82 0.64 -8.58
N ALA A 32 -8.47 0.10 -9.61
CA ALA A 32 -9.87 -0.32 -9.55
C ALA A 32 -10.13 -1.53 -8.63
N THR A 33 -9.11 -2.16 -8.09
CA THR A 33 -9.25 -3.42 -7.36
C THR A 33 -8.27 -3.54 -6.21
N ALA A 34 -8.47 -2.76 -5.19
CA ALA A 34 -7.92 -3.13 -3.91
C ALA A 34 -8.77 -4.22 -3.24
N ALA A 35 -8.25 -4.93 -2.24
CA ALA A 35 -9.03 -5.85 -1.42
C ALA A 35 -10.35 -5.16 -1.00
N ALA A 36 -11.40 -5.95 -0.81
CA ALA A 36 -12.72 -5.43 -0.46
C ALA A 36 -12.61 -4.26 0.54
N GLY A 37 -13.17 -3.11 0.18
CA GLY A 37 -13.16 -1.91 1.01
C GLY A 37 -11.88 -1.09 1.02
N THR A 38 -10.88 -1.43 0.24
CA THR A 38 -9.63 -0.65 0.14
C THR A 38 -9.50 -0.03 -1.24
N ARG A 39 -9.23 1.27 -1.33
CA ARG A 39 -8.74 1.91 -2.56
C ARG A 39 -7.23 2.05 -2.45
N PHE A 40 -6.53 1.57 -3.45
CA PHE A 40 -5.08 1.55 -3.48
C PHE A 40 -4.58 2.49 -4.59
N HIS A 41 -3.68 3.39 -4.25
CA HIS A 41 -3.01 4.28 -5.18
C HIS A 41 -1.53 3.90 -5.24
N LEU A 42 -1.09 3.24 -6.30
CA LEU A 42 0.33 3.00 -6.51
C LEU A 42 0.99 4.30 -6.99
N LEU A 43 1.71 4.96 -6.10
CA LEU A 43 2.29 6.28 -6.32
C LEU A 43 3.63 6.20 -7.06
N TRP A 44 4.46 5.23 -6.70
CA TRP A 44 5.78 4.98 -7.29
C TRP A 44 6.26 3.57 -6.97
N GLY A 45 7.18 3.05 -7.80
CA GLY A 45 7.81 1.78 -7.51
C GLY A 45 9.03 1.50 -8.37
N ALA A 46 9.85 0.55 -7.91
CA ALA A 46 10.98 -0.01 -8.64
C ALA A 46 11.07 -1.52 -8.35
N ASP A 47 11.37 -2.33 -9.35
CA ASP A 47 11.54 -3.79 -9.20
C ASP A 47 12.97 -4.18 -8.83
N GLN A 48 13.90 -3.23 -8.90
CA GLN A 48 15.28 -3.38 -8.47
C GLN A 48 15.68 -2.20 -7.58
N PRO A 49 16.68 -2.35 -6.72
CA PRO A 49 17.21 -1.23 -5.95
C PRO A 49 17.60 -0.08 -6.88
N PRO A 50 17.11 1.15 -6.61
CA PRO A 50 17.46 2.30 -7.45
C PRO A 50 18.96 2.60 -7.38
N SER A 51 19.49 3.12 -8.49
CA SER A 51 20.88 3.58 -8.59
C SER A 51 20.92 5.03 -9.10
N TYR A 52 21.97 5.76 -8.77
CA TYR A 52 22.12 7.15 -9.17
C TYR A 52 23.32 7.35 -10.10
N PRO A 53 23.26 8.32 -11.05
CA PRO A 53 22.13 9.21 -11.33
C PRO A 53 20.93 8.45 -11.95
N ASP A 54 19.71 8.92 -11.67
CA ASP A 54 18.46 8.36 -12.15
C ASP A 54 17.65 9.47 -12.82
N THR A 55 17.09 9.21 -13.98
CA THR A 55 16.27 10.19 -14.72
C THR A 55 14.91 10.44 -14.09
N GLY A 56 14.49 9.61 -13.14
CA GLY A 56 13.14 9.63 -12.57
C GLY A 56 12.10 9.06 -13.53
N ALA A 57 12.52 8.34 -14.58
CA ALA A 57 11.59 7.66 -15.48
C ALA A 57 10.78 6.61 -14.72
N GLU A 58 9.48 6.58 -15.00
CA GLU A 58 8.60 5.61 -14.35
C GLU A 58 8.83 4.22 -14.91
N SER A 59 8.85 3.22 -14.02
CA SER A 59 8.72 1.83 -14.43
C SER A 59 7.30 1.60 -14.96
N THR A 60 7.20 1.03 -16.14
CA THR A 60 5.92 0.57 -16.71
C THR A 60 5.61 -0.82 -16.19
N ASP A 61 4.32 -1.17 -16.15
CA ASP A 61 3.84 -2.53 -15.83
C ASP A 61 4.15 -3.01 -14.40
N LEU A 62 4.28 -2.07 -13.44
CA LEU A 62 4.44 -2.42 -12.03
C LEU A 62 3.18 -3.12 -11.52
N VAL A 63 3.37 -4.30 -10.92
CA VAL A 63 2.31 -4.95 -10.15
C VAL A 63 2.24 -4.37 -8.73
N PRO A 64 1.07 -4.43 -8.05
CA PRO A 64 0.88 -3.81 -6.72
C PRO A 64 1.88 -4.29 -5.66
N PHE A 65 2.30 -5.56 -5.70
CA PHE A 65 3.26 -6.11 -4.74
C PHE A 65 4.64 -6.28 -5.37
N PRO A 66 5.71 -5.80 -4.69
CA PRO A 66 7.05 -5.82 -5.26
C PRO A 66 7.66 -7.23 -5.29
N ALA A 67 8.49 -7.50 -6.30
CA ALA A 67 9.41 -8.63 -6.27
C ALA A 67 10.45 -8.46 -5.14
N VAL A 68 11.19 -9.54 -4.84
CA VAL A 68 12.27 -9.50 -3.82
C VAL A 68 13.27 -8.38 -4.13
N GLY A 69 13.47 -7.48 -3.18
CA GLY A 69 14.33 -6.30 -3.30
C GLY A 69 13.68 -5.10 -4.01
N GLY A 70 12.50 -5.30 -4.58
CA GLY A 70 11.72 -4.20 -5.16
C GLY A 70 11.00 -3.36 -4.10
N ILE A 71 10.52 -2.20 -4.51
CA ILE A 71 9.86 -1.22 -3.64
C ILE A 71 8.55 -0.77 -4.30
N ARG A 72 7.50 -0.59 -3.48
CA ARG A 72 6.28 0.14 -3.86
C ARG A 72 6.03 1.23 -2.83
N PHE A 73 5.67 2.40 -3.32
CA PHE A 73 5.20 3.52 -2.51
C PHE A 73 3.74 3.77 -2.86
N ALA A 74 2.87 3.66 -1.88
CA ALA A 74 1.43 3.66 -2.11
C ALA A 74 0.66 4.42 -1.04
N GLU A 75 -0.56 4.80 -1.36
CA GLU A 75 -1.57 5.23 -0.41
C GLU A 75 -2.73 4.23 -0.41
N SER A 76 -3.15 3.83 0.78
CA SER A 76 -4.34 3.01 0.99
C SER A 76 -5.44 3.84 1.65
N VAL A 77 -6.66 3.73 1.12
CA VAL A 77 -7.88 4.30 1.71
C VAL A 77 -8.75 3.15 2.18
N ILE A 78 -8.99 3.07 3.49
CA ILE A 78 -9.81 2.03 4.11
C ILE A 78 -11.20 2.60 4.34
N LEU A 79 -12.19 2.04 3.65
CA LEU A 79 -13.59 2.44 3.78
C LEU A 79 -14.16 1.96 5.11
N PRO A 80 -15.24 2.61 5.63
CA PRO A 80 -15.99 2.11 6.78
C PRO A 80 -16.42 0.66 6.59
N ASP A 81 -16.34 -0.17 7.63
CA ASP A 81 -16.72 -1.59 7.57
C ASP A 81 -18.15 -1.79 7.08
N ALA A 82 -19.04 -0.84 7.37
CA ALA A 82 -20.43 -0.85 6.90
C ALA A 82 -20.58 -0.73 5.36
N GLU A 83 -19.53 -0.28 4.66
CA GLU A 83 -19.50 -0.08 3.21
C GLU A 83 -18.74 -1.22 2.48
N VAL A 84 -18.24 -2.22 3.23
CA VAL A 84 -17.31 -3.24 2.73
C VAL A 84 -17.95 -4.60 2.66
N ASP A 85 -17.87 -5.25 1.50
CA ASP A 85 -18.10 -6.67 1.36
C ASP A 85 -16.78 -7.45 1.48
N TYR A 86 -16.49 -7.93 2.67
CA TYR A 86 -15.26 -8.68 2.95
C TYR A 86 -15.21 -10.08 2.33
N GLU A 87 -16.32 -10.59 1.80
CA GLU A 87 -16.37 -11.87 1.08
C GLU A 87 -16.11 -11.69 -0.43
N ALA A 88 -16.07 -10.44 -0.91
CA ALA A 88 -15.77 -10.15 -2.31
C ALA A 88 -14.33 -10.56 -2.68
N GLU A 89 -14.12 -10.90 -3.95
CA GLU A 89 -12.81 -11.27 -4.47
C GLU A 89 -11.78 -10.15 -4.24
N SER A 90 -10.58 -10.56 -3.84
CA SER A 90 -9.46 -9.68 -3.56
C SER A 90 -8.53 -9.52 -4.76
N ILE A 91 -7.63 -8.52 -4.70
CA ILE A 91 -6.63 -8.23 -5.73
C ILE A 91 -5.72 -9.42 -6.02
N ALA A 92 -5.33 -9.56 -7.28
CA ALA A 92 -4.23 -10.43 -7.67
C ALA A 92 -2.95 -10.11 -6.89
N GLY A 93 -2.41 -11.10 -6.18
CA GLY A 93 -1.18 -10.98 -5.38
C GLY A 93 -1.39 -10.99 -3.86
N LEU A 94 -2.61 -10.78 -3.35
CA LEU A 94 -2.93 -11.04 -1.96
C LEU A 94 -3.07 -12.54 -1.71
N GLN A 95 -2.36 -13.05 -0.71
CA GLN A 95 -2.50 -14.43 -0.27
C GLN A 95 -3.53 -14.48 0.87
N LEU A 96 -4.80 -14.70 0.51
CA LEU A 96 -5.84 -14.92 1.49
C LEU A 96 -5.59 -16.22 2.26
N GLN A 97 -5.76 -16.18 3.58
CA GLN A 97 -5.55 -17.34 4.44
C GLN A 97 -6.86 -18.12 4.61
N PRO A 98 -6.99 -19.35 4.11
CA PRO A 98 -8.17 -20.17 4.32
C PRO A 98 -8.49 -20.37 5.81
N GLY A 99 -9.73 -20.11 6.21
CA GLY A 99 -10.21 -20.26 7.60
C GLY A 99 -9.87 -19.08 8.52
N ALA A 100 -9.19 -18.05 8.04
CA ALA A 100 -9.04 -16.79 8.78
C ALA A 100 -10.30 -15.91 8.62
N ALA A 101 -10.38 -14.85 9.41
CA ALA A 101 -11.44 -13.86 9.24
C ALA A 101 -11.38 -13.23 7.83
N PRO A 102 -12.52 -12.87 7.22
CA PRO A 102 -12.57 -12.29 5.90
C PRO A 102 -11.64 -11.08 5.75
N GLY A 103 -10.94 -10.97 4.61
CA GLY A 103 -9.97 -9.92 4.34
C GLY A 103 -8.60 -10.08 5.01
N MET A 104 -8.38 -11.15 5.77
CA MET A 104 -7.06 -11.47 6.32
C MET A 104 -6.14 -12.05 5.25
N HIS A 105 -4.93 -11.50 5.15
CA HIS A 105 -3.97 -11.85 4.10
C HIS A 105 -2.52 -11.72 4.57
N THR A 106 -1.62 -12.27 3.78
CA THR A 106 -0.18 -12.04 3.90
C THR A 106 0.36 -11.44 2.60
N THR A 107 1.43 -10.68 2.70
CA THR A 107 2.20 -10.15 1.57
C THR A 107 3.66 -10.55 1.71
N PRO A 108 4.38 -10.86 0.62
CA PRO A 108 5.82 -11.16 0.69
C PRO A 108 6.63 -9.85 0.75
N SER A 109 6.34 -9.02 1.76
CA SER A 109 6.97 -7.71 1.93
C SER A 109 7.11 -7.34 3.41
N VAL A 110 8.00 -6.38 3.67
CA VAL A 110 7.95 -5.56 4.88
C VAL A 110 7.29 -4.25 4.50
N ASP A 111 6.23 -3.90 5.21
CA ASP A 111 5.45 -2.71 4.92
C ASP A 111 5.67 -1.67 6.04
N LEU A 112 6.10 -0.48 5.64
CA LEU A 112 6.41 0.64 6.52
C LEU A 112 5.37 1.73 6.28
N GLY A 113 4.47 1.95 7.23
CA GLY A 113 3.37 2.87 7.01
C GLY A 113 3.17 3.92 8.08
N VAL A 114 2.42 4.96 7.73
CA VAL A 114 1.97 6.00 8.63
C VAL A 114 0.52 6.36 8.32
N VAL A 115 -0.33 6.39 9.35
CA VAL A 115 -1.71 6.86 9.22
C VAL A 115 -1.70 8.38 9.06
N ILE A 116 -2.38 8.89 8.04
CA ILE A 116 -2.44 10.31 7.72
C ILE A 116 -3.82 10.93 7.94
N GLU A 117 -4.88 10.11 7.95
CA GLU A 117 -6.25 10.59 8.14
C GLU A 117 -7.16 9.46 8.66
N GLY A 118 -8.13 9.81 9.52
CA GLY A 118 -9.08 8.86 10.08
C GLY A 118 -8.45 7.91 11.10
N GLU A 119 -9.19 6.91 11.52
CA GLU A 119 -8.73 5.85 12.40
C GLU A 119 -8.85 4.50 11.70
N VAL A 120 -7.83 3.67 11.80
CA VAL A 120 -7.82 2.33 11.20
C VAL A 120 -7.42 1.31 12.25
N CYS A 121 -7.97 0.11 12.16
CA CYS A 121 -7.64 -1.01 13.01
C CYS A 121 -6.89 -2.07 12.19
N MET A 122 -5.69 -2.45 12.63
CA MET A 122 -4.97 -3.60 12.12
C MET A 122 -5.41 -4.84 12.88
N LEU A 123 -6.06 -5.77 12.17
CA LEU A 123 -6.46 -7.05 12.72
C LEU A 123 -5.32 -8.06 12.53
N LEU A 124 -4.93 -8.74 13.59
CA LEU A 124 -3.89 -9.76 13.60
C LEU A 124 -4.49 -11.14 13.95
N SER A 125 -3.65 -12.17 13.88
CA SER A 125 -4.02 -13.53 14.27
C SER A 125 -4.59 -13.59 15.69
N GLY A 126 -5.55 -14.50 15.92
CA GLY A 126 -6.18 -14.64 17.24
C GLY A 126 -7.16 -13.52 17.61
N GLY A 127 -7.57 -12.68 16.65
CA GLY A 127 -8.52 -11.59 16.89
C GLY A 127 -7.91 -10.39 17.63
N VAL A 128 -6.59 -10.25 17.61
CA VAL A 128 -5.92 -9.08 18.19
C VAL A 128 -6.13 -7.88 17.28
N GLU A 129 -6.61 -6.78 17.84
CA GLU A 129 -6.82 -5.51 17.16
C GLU A 129 -5.85 -4.44 17.65
N VAL A 130 -5.21 -3.75 16.72
CA VAL A 130 -4.33 -2.61 16.98
C VAL A 130 -4.94 -1.36 16.36
N HIS A 131 -5.42 -0.45 17.20
CA HIS A 131 -6.00 0.81 16.77
C HIS A 131 -4.91 1.83 16.45
N LEU A 132 -4.95 2.39 15.25
CA LEU A 132 -3.98 3.35 14.74
C LEU A 132 -4.69 4.66 14.36
N ARG A 133 -4.06 5.79 14.70
CA ARG A 133 -4.55 7.15 14.50
C ARG A 133 -3.57 7.97 13.67
N PRO A 134 -3.98 9.13 13.14
CA PRO A 134 -3.07 10.01 12.40
C PRO A 134 -1.78 10.32 13.16
N GLY A 135 -0.65 10.04 12.51
CA GLY A 135 0.69 10.14 13.06
C GLY A 135 1.25 8.82 13.61
N ASP A 136 0.43 7.81 13.86
CA ASP A 136 0.93 6.49 14.25
C ASP A 136 1.60 5.81 13.06
N CYS A 137 2.75 5.20 13.33
CA CYS A 137 3.52 4.43 12.37
C CYS A 137 3.39 2.94 12.66
N PHE A 138 3.44 2.13 11.61
CA PHE A 138 3.44 0.68 11.75
C PHE A 138 4.52 0.04 10.88
N VAL A 139 4.99 -1.11 11.32
CA VAL A 139 5.84 -2.01 10.52
C VAL A 139 5.16 -3.36 10.48
N GLN A 140 4.73 -3.77 9.27
CA GLN A 140 4.11 -5.04 9.02
C GLN A 140 5.14 -5.97 8.37
N ASN A 141 5.51 -7.06 9.05
CA ASN A 141 6.59 -7.98 8.65
C ASN A 141 6.05 -9.22 7.90
N GLY A 142 5.15 -9.04 6.95
CA GLY A 142 4.57 -10.15 6.19
C GLY A 142 3.71 -11.10 7.05
N THR A 143 3.30 -10.67 8.25
CA THR A 143 2.44 -11.48 9.12
C THR A 143 1.01 -11.49 8.61
N LEU A 144 0.23 -12.49 9.00
CA LEU A 144 -1.20 -12.54 8.70
C LEU A 144 -1.90 -11.34 9.34
N HIS A 145 -2.51 -10.50 8.53
CA HIS A 145 -3.20 -9.28 8.96
C HIS A 145 -4.38 -8.94 8.06
N GLY A 146 -5.20 -8.02 8.56
CA GLY A 146 -6.29 -7.40 7.81
C GLY A 146 -6.50 -5.97 8.31
N TRP A 147 -7.24 -5.19 7.53
CA TRP A 147 -7.57 -3.83 7.88
C TRP A 147 -9.06 -3.70 8.13
N ARG A 148 -9.41 -2.92 9.16
CA ARG A 148 -10.79 -2.62 9.56
C ARG A 148 -10.93 -1.13 9.81
N ASN A 149 -12.09 -0.61 9.53
CA ASN A 149 -12.43 0.76 9.84
C ASN A 149 -13.82 0.79 10.50
N HIS A 150 -13.83 0.78 11.80
CA HIS A 150 -15.06 0.77 12.61
C HIS A 150 -15.74 2.14 12.70
N THR A 151 -15.18 3.17 12.03
CA THR A 151 -15.73 4.53 12.00
C THR A 151 -16.70 4.71 10.83
N ASP A 152 -17.31 5.88 10.74
CA ASP A 152 -18.24 6.28 9.69
C ASP A 152 -17.58 7.07 8.54
N ARG A 153 -16.26 7.17 8.53
CA ARG A 153 -15.47 7.94 7.55
C ARG A 153 -14.26 7.14 7.07
N PRO A 154 -13.86 7.31 5.81
CA PRO A 154 -12.64 6.67 5.31
C PRO A 154 -11.42 7.03 6.15
N ALA A 155 -10.53 6.06 6.35
CA ALA A 155 -9.21 6.25 6.91
C ALA A 155 -8.16 6.12 5.82
N ARG A 156 -7.01 6.79 5.99
CA ARG A 156 -5.93 6.79 5.00
C ARG A 156 -4.58 6.57 5.67
N PHE A 157 -3.77 5.76 5.05
CA PHE A 157 -2.35 5.64 5.40
C PHE A 157 -1.48 5.59 4.14
N VAL A 158 -0.27 6.11 4.29
CA VAL A 158 0.78 5.97 3.28
C VAL A 158 1.66 4.79 3.69
N VAL A 159 2.07 3.98 2.72
CA VAL A 159 2.86 2.78 2.97
C VAL A 159 3.95 2.60 1.92
N MET A 160 5.11 2.15 2.36
CA MET A 160 6.19 1.65 1.52
C MET A 160 6.32 0.15 1.72
N LEU A 161 6.13 -0.62 0.64
CA LEU A 161 6.32 -2.07 0.63
C LEU A 161 7.71 -2.39 0.07
N VAL A 162 8.48 -3.17 0.82
CA VAL A 162 9.78 -3.68 0.40
C VAL A 162 9.67 -5.19 0.22
N GLY A 163 9.82 -5.65 -1.01
CA GLY A 163 9.69 -7.07 -1.35
C GLY A 163 10.73 -7.94 -0.66
N THR A 164 10.28 -9.05 -0.07
CA THR A 164 11.12 -9.99 0.67
C THR A 164 10.85 -11.43 0.24
N GLU A 165 11.77 -12.33 0.51
CA GLU A 165 11.48 -13.76 0.44
C GLU A 165 10.44 -14.14 1.52
N HIS A 166 9.39 -14.81 1.09
CA HIS A 166 8.43 -15.43 2.00
C HIS A 166 8.74 -16.94 2.07
N ARG A 167 9.36 -17.37 3.16
CA ARG A 167 9.79 -18.79 3.32
C ARG A 167 8.70 -19.70 3.86
N GLY A 168 7.49 -19.20 4.05
CA GLY A 168 6.43 -19.90 4.77
C GLY A 168 6.78 -20.03 6.28
N LEU A 169 5.75 -20.06 7.10
CA LEU A 169 5.90 -20.55 8.47
C LEU A 169 5.74 -22.06 8.36
N GLY A 170 6.84 -22.81 8.60
CA GLY A 170 6.86 -24.27 8.59
C GLY A 170 5.94 -24.91 9.63
#